data_dfd7b6d84dfaf87c806da7bc3d9963dc
#
_entry.id   dfd7b6d84dfaf87c806da7bc3d9963dc
#
_cell.length_a   1.000
_cell.length_b   1.000
_cell.length_c   1.000
_cell.angle_alpha   90.00
_cell.angle_beta   90.00
_cell.angle_gamma   90.00
#
_symmetry.space_group_name_H-M   'P 1'
#
loop_
_entity.id
_entity.type
_entity.pdbx_description
1 polymer ?
#
loop_
_entity_poly.entity_id
_entity_poly.type
_entity_poly.pdbx_seq_one_letter_code
_entity_poly.pdbx_strand_id
1 'polypeptide(L)'
;MVSRIATGLMRVGFLAAAMAASPALAQQASTNQVAAKTAWSVFEDANPKECWAVSAPTETVNTKDGRVVAVTRSEILLMTFYRPGAGVDGQVTFTGGYPFASGSTVNMNIGGTQFELFTEGEWAWPASSSDDSKIIAAMKRGATAVLTGRSGRGTQTRDEFSLSGYTAALEEAEKRCK
;
A
#
# COMPACT_ATOMS: atom_id res chain seq x y z
N MET A 1 -72.51 46.76 24.33
CA MET A 1 -72.29 45.31 24.09
C MET A 1 -70.79 45.12 23.85
N VAL A 2 -70.11 44.46 24.69
CA VAL A 2 -68.67 44.43 24.80
C VAL A 2 -68.15 43.20 24.07
N SER A 3 -67.31 43.38 23.01
CA SER A 3 -66.64 42.30 22.35
C SER A 3 -65.19 42.18 22.90
N ARG A 4 -64.87 41.01 23.41
CA ARG A 4 -63.53 40.73 23.98
C ARG A 4 -62.66 40.12 22.84
N ILE A 5 -61.54 40.79 22.59
CA ILE A 5 -60.49 40.32 21.68
C ILE A 5 -59.53 39.44 22.49
N ALA A 6 -59.43 38.17 22.16
CA ALA A 6 -58.45 37.23 22.73
C ALA A 6 -57.14 37.27 21.95
N THR A 7 -56.08 37.69 22.57
CA THR A 7 -54.73 37.73 22.01
C THR A 7 -54.08 36.36 22.19
N GLY A 8 -53.90 35.61 21.09
CA GLY A 8 -53.15 34.35 21.07
C GLY A 8 -51.66 34.61 21.03
N LEU A 9 -50.91 34.21 22.06
CA LEU A 9 -49.44 34.19 22.09
C LEU A 9 -48.95 32.97 21.32
N MET A 10 -48.31 33.23 20.19
CA MET A 10 -47.63 32.21 19.36
C MET A 10 -46.23 31.94 19.93
N ARG A 11 -46.07 30.80 20.61
CA ARG A 11 -44.76 30.34 21.07
C ARG A 11 -43.98 29.73 19.92
N VAL A 12 -42.95 30.41 19.45
CA VAL A 12 -41.98 29.88 18.50
C VAL A 12 -41.00 28.99 19.30
N GLY A 13 -41.13 27.69 19.09
CA GLY A 13 -40.19 26.70 19.61
C GLY A 13 -38.93 26.64 18.73
N PHE A 14 -37.79 27.07 19.27
CA PHE A 14 -36.50 26.84 18.67
C PHE A 14 -36.12 25.35 18.85
N LEU A 15 -36.15 24.54 17.78
CA LEU A 15 -35.50 23.23 17.76
C LEU A 15 -34.00 23.44 17.54
N ALA A 16 -33.23 23.26 18.60
CA ALA A 16 -31.77 23.15 18.50
C ALA A 16 -31.42 21.77 17.92
N ALA A 17 -31.04 21.71 16.64
CA ALA A 17 -30.48 20.50 16.03
C ALA A 17 -29.06 20.28 16.58
N ALA A 18 -28.89 19.32 17.50
CA ALA A 18 -27.59 18.84 17.93
C ALA A 18 -26.93 18.06 16.80
N MET A 19 -25.95 18.66 16.12
CA MET A 19 -25.07 17.94 15.20
C MET A 19 -24.18 17.00 16.00
N ALA A 20 -24.47 15.71 15.98
CA ALA A 20 -23.58 14.68 16.49
C ALA A 20 -22.35 14.60 15.56
N ALA A 21 -21.23 15.17 15.99
CA ALA A 21 -19.93 14.97 15.38
C ALA A 21 -19.55 13.50 15.58
N SER A 22 -19.63 12.68 14.54
CA SER A 22 -19.07 11.33 14.55
C SER A 22 -17.55 11.43 14.75
N PRO A 23 -16.97 10.70 15.73
CA PRO A 23 -15.51 10.63 15.83
C PRO A 23 -14.99 9.98 14.55
N ALA A 24 -14.18 10.71 13.76
CA ALA A 24 -13.38 10.13 12.73
C ALA A 24 -12.47 9.09 13.41
N LEU A 25 -12.66 7.81 13.10
CA LEU A 25 -11.71 6.77 13.47
C LEU A 25 -10.41 7.11 12.74
N ALA A 26 -9.51 7.82 13.42
CA ALA A 26 -8.13 7.96 12.98
C ALA A 26 -7.60 6.53 12.83
N GLN A 27 -7.25 6.11 11.61
CA GLN A 27 -6.50 4.89 11.39
C GLN A 27 -5.26 4.98 12.27
N GLN A 28 -5.15 4.08 13.25
CA GLN A 28 -3.96 4.00 14.09
C GLN A 28 -2.79 3.71 13.15
N ALA A 29 -1.90 4.68 13.00
CA ALA A 29 -0.63 4.44 12.36
C ALA A 29 0.04 3.27 13.09
N SER A 30 0.55 2.30 12.33
CA SER A 30 1.22 1.12 12.91
C SER A 30 2.28 1.56 13.90
N THR A 31 2.21 1.06 15.14
CA THR A 31 3.09 1.49 16.24
C THR A 31 4.55 1.10 16.03
N ASN A 32 4.84 0.26 15.03
CA ASN A 32 6.18 -0.21 14.66
C ASN A 32 6.80 0.54 13.47
N GLN A 33 6.18 1.63 12.98
CA GLN A 33 6.82 2.51 12.01
C GLN A 33 7.92 3.33 12.70
N VAL A 34 9.14 3.19 12.22
CA VAL A 34 10.33 3.79 12.84
C VAL A 34 10.96 4.91 12.02
N ALA A 35 10.64 5.02 10.73
CA ALA A 35 11.08 6.12 9.88
C ALA A 35 10.16 6.30 8.66
N ALA A 36 10.23 7.50 8.05
CA ALA A 36 9.66 7.80 6.75
C ALA A 36 10.72 8.49 5.87
N LYS A 37 10.82 8.08 4.61
CA LYS A 37 11.81 8.53 3.62
C LYS A 37 11.11 8.82 2.30
N THR A 38 10.57 10.00 2.13
CA THR A 38 9.82 10.45 0.95
C THR A 38 8.62 9.55 0.65
N ALA A 39 8.69 8.66 -0.34
CA ALA A 39 7.62 7.73 -0.71
C ALA A 39 7.68 6.37 0.04
N TRP A 40 8.62 6.20 0.95
CA TRP A 40 8.88 4.93 1.64
C TRP A 40 8.78 5.10 3.15
N SER A 41 8.18 4.13 3.81
CA SER A 41 8.16 3.99 5.28
C SER A 41 9.04 2.81 5.70
N VAL A 42 9.61 2.91 6.89
CA VAL A 42 10.44 1.84 7.49
C VAL A 42 9.75 1.37 8.76
N PHE A 43 9.67 0.07 8.90
CA PHE A 43 9.06 -0.60 10.04
C PHE A 43 10.05 -1.57 10.68
N GLU A 44 9.86 -1.85 11.95
CA GLU A 44 10.70 -2.74 12.74
C GLU A 44 9.85 -3.53 13.73
N ASP A 45 9.96 -4.86 13.70
CA ASP A 45 9.46 -5.76 14.73
C ASP A 45 10.64 -6.33 15.53
N ALA A 46 10.44 -6.44 16.84
CA ALA A 46 11.50 -6.88 17.74
C ALA A 46 11.50 -8.41 17.98
N ASN A 47 10.36 -9.06 17.85
CA ASN A 47 10.23 -10.48 18.15
C ASN A 47 9.12 -11.15 17.28
N PRO A 48 9.50 -11.89 16.21
CA PRO A 48 10.85 -12.06 15.70
C PRO A 48 11.43 -10.73 15.18
N LYS A 49 12.76 -10.61 15.15
CA LYS A 49 13.41 -9.41 14.62
C LYS A 49 13.22 -9.34 13.10
N GLU A 50 12.47 -8.35 12.66
CA GLU A 50 12.23 -8.04 11.26
C GLU A 50 12.28 -6.54 11.03
N CYS A 51 12.83 -6.11 9.89
CA CYS A 51 12.84 -4.72 9.46
C CYS A 51 12.48 -4.68 7.97
N TRP A 52 11.65 -3.72 7.57
CA TRP A 52 11.32 -3.60 6.15
C TRP A 52 11.08 -2.16 5.74
N ALA A 53 11.42 -1.90 4.49
CA ALA A 53 11.02 -0.71 3.78
C ALA A 53 9.75 -1.03 2.97
N VAL A 54 8.76 -0.15 2.97
CA VAL A 54 7.49 -0.33 2.26
C VAL A 54 7.03 0.95 1.61
N SER A 55 6.40 0.82 0.43
CA SER A 55 5.72 1.90 -0.28
C SER A 55 4.37 1.43 -0.81
N ALA A 56 3.41 2.35 -0.90
CA ALA A 56 2.16 2.20 -1.62
C ALA A 56 2.29 2.76 -3.05
N PRO A 57 1.47 2.31 -4.02
CA PRO A 57 1.54 2.80 -5.39
C PRO A 57 1.10 4.27 -5.48
N THR A 58 1.72 4.99 -6.40
CA THR A 58 1.33 6.37 -6.77
C THR A 58 0.23 6.38 -7.82
N GLU A 59 0.13 5.32 -8.61
CA GLU A 59 -0.91 5.13 -9.63
C GLU A 59 -1.30 3.65 -9.71
N THR A 60 -2.60 3.37 -9.89
CA THR A 60 -3.12 2.02 -10.15
C THR A 60 -4.08 2.05 -11.33
N VAL A 61 -3.91 1.13 -12.28
CA VAL A 61 -4.81 0.93 -13.41
C VAL A 61 -5.24 -0.53 -13.46
N ASN A 62 -6.54 -0.77 -13.54
CA ASN A 62 -7.09 -2.11 -13.67
C ASN A 62 -7.82 -2.23 -15.01
N THR A 63 -7.51 -3.28 -15.77
CA THR A 63 -8.13 -3.51 -17.09
C THR A 63 -8.69 -4.92 -17.19
N LYS A 64 -9.82 -5.07 -17.87
CA LYS A 64 -10.40 -6.36 -18.22
C LYS A 64 -10.91 -6.29 -19.65
N ASP A 65 -10.54 -7.27 -20.48
CA ASP A 65 -10.90 -7.33 -21.90
C ASP A 65 -10.59 -6.02 -22.64
N GLY A 66 -9.42 -5.44 -22.33
CA GLY A 66 -8.93 -4.19 -22.92
C GLY A 66 -9.61 -2.91 -22.45
N ARG A 67 -10.50 -2.98 -21.45
CA ARG A 67 -11.23 -1.81 -20.89
C ARG A 67 -10.81 -1.55 -19.47
N VAL A 68 -10.67 -0.28 -19.10
CA VAL A 68 -10.45 0.12 -17.71
C VAL A 68 -11.70 -0.22 -16.89
N VAL A 69 -11.49 -0.87 -15.74
CA VAL A 69 -12.55 -1.29 -14.82
C VAL A 69 -12.26 -0.82 -13.40
N ALA A 70 -13.31 -0.47 -12.68
CA ALA A 70 -13.22 -0.23 -11.23
C ALA A 70 -13.28 -1.58 -10.50
N VAL A 71 -12.30 -1.81 -9.63
CA VAL A 71 -12.24 -3.02 -8.78
C VAL A 71 -11.85 -2.62 -7.35
N THR A 72 -12.35 -3.35 -6.37
CA THR A 72 -11.88 -3.22 -4.99
C THR A 72 -10.70 -4.16 -4.79
N ARG A 73 -9.63 -3.64 -4.25
CA ARG A 73 -8.40 -4.36 -3.88
C ARG A 73 -8.13 -4.10 -2.40
N SER A 74 -7.49 -5.03 -1.71
CA SER A 74 -6.90 -4.78 -0.41
C SER A 74 -5.61 -3.95 -0.56
N GLU A 75 -4.73 -3.94 0.42
CA GLU A 75 -3.50 -3.16 0.37
C GLU A 75 -2.60 -3.59 -0.80
N ILE A 76 -2.04 -2.60 -1.49
CA ILE A 76 -1.11 -2.78 -2.61
C ILE A 76 0.23 -2.23 -2.14
N LEU A 77 1.20 -3.10 -1.92
CA LEU A 77 2.47 -2.74 -1.29
C LEU A 77 3.66 -3.35 -2.02
N LEU A 78 4.72 -2.55 -2.18
CA LEU A 78 6.04 -3.00 -2.57
C LEU A 78 6.97 -2.87 -1.37
N MET A 79 7.65 -3.96 -1.02
CA MET A 79 8.43 -4.09 0.22
C MET A 79 9.80 -4.68 -0.03
N THR A 80 10.74 -4.38 0.87
CA THR A 80 12.03 -5.08 0.96
C THR A 80 12.28 -5.43 2.42
N PHE A 81 12.45 -6.71 2.72
CA PHE A 81 12.57 -7.26 4.07
C PHE A 81 13.98 -7.67 4.44
N TYR A 82 14.30 -7.48 5.73
CA TYR A 82 15.44 -8.04 6.44
C TYR A 82 14.91 -8.87 7.61
N ARG A 83 15.27 -10.15 7.66
CA ARG A 83 14.89 -11.11 8.72
C ARG A 83 16.10 -11.91 9.14
N PRO A 84 16.96 -11.37 10.04
CA PRO A 84 18.23 -12.02 10.40
C PRO A 84 18.05 -13.43 10.97
N GLY A 85 16.98 -13.67 11.76
CA GLY A 85 16.67 -15.00 12.30
C GLY A 85 16.30 -16.05 11.25
N ALA A 86 15.93 -15.63 10.04
CA ALA A 86 15.59 -16.49 8.91
C ALA A 86 16.65 -16.46 7.79
N GLY A 87 17.75 -15.73 7.98
CA GLY A 87 18.82 -15.57 6.97
C GLY A 87 18.36 -14.76 5.74
N VAL A 88 17.34 -13.92 5.88
CA VAL A 88 16.83 -13.04 4.80
C VAL A 88 17.55 -11.71 4.89
N ASP A 89 18.29 -11.36 3.83
CA ASP A 89 19.08 -10.14 3.71
C ASP A 89 18.68 -9.39 2.43
N GLY A 90 17.53 -8.71 2.47
CA GLY A 90 17.01 -7.95 1.35
C GLY A 90 16.11 -8.75 0.42
N GLN A 91 14.96 -9.24 0.89
CA GLN A 91 13.94 -9.91 0.05
C GLN A 91 12.93 -8.90 -0.48
N VAL A 92 12.82 -8.77 -1.79
CA VAL A 92 11.78 -7.96 -2.45
C VAL A 92 10.47 -8.72 -2.48
N THR A 93 9.39 -8.07 -2.08
CA THR A 93 8.05 -8.68 -2.05
C THR A 93 7.01 -7.67 -2.50
N PHE A 94 6.04 -8.14 -3.27
CA PHE A 94 4.91 -7.35 -3.73
C PHE A 94 3.59 -8.03 -3.35
N THR A 95 2.62 -7.25 -2.90
CA THR A 95 1.22 -7.70 -2.82
C THR A 95 0.35 -6.86 -3.73
N GLY A 96 -0.46 -7.53 -4.54
CA GLY A 96 -1.39 -6.90 -5.46
C GLY A 96 -2.73 -6.57 -4.83
N GLY A 97 -2.98 -7.00 -3.58
CA GLY A 97 -4.27 -6.84 -2.92
C GLY A 97 -5.39 -7.73 -3.49
N TYR A 98 -5.01 -8.84 -4.14
CA TYR A 98 -5.92 -9.85 -4.68
C TYR A 98 -5.15 -11.15 -4.95
N PRO A 99 -5.84 -12.32 -4.96
CA PRO A 99 -5.21 -13.57 -5.37
C PRO A 99 -4.84 -13.53 -6.86
N PHE A 100 -3.55 -13.76 -7.16
CA PHE A 100 -3.04 -13.84 -8.53
C PHE A 100 -3.61 -15.06 -9.27
N ALA A 101 -3.65 -15.00 -10.60
CA ALA A 101 -4.05 -16.13 -11.41
C ALA A 101 -3.04 -17.27 -11.24
N SER A 102 -3.54 -18.50 -11.08
CA SER A 102 -2.69 -19.68 -10.87
C SER A 102 -1.65 -19.83 -12.00
N GLY A 103 -0.39 -19.98 -11.62
CA GLY A 103 0.72 -20.13 -12.57
C GLY A 103 1.09 -18.85 -13.32
N SER A 104 0.50 -17.70 -12.97
CA SER A 104 0.92 -16.41 -13.51
C SER A 104 2.11 -15.85 -12.74
N THR A 105 2.79 -14.88 -13.33
CA THR A 105 3.85 -14.10 -12.70
C THR A 105 3.48 -12.62 -12.69
N VAL A 106 4.17 -11.83 -11.89
CA VAL A 106 4.15 -10.38 -11.94
C VAL A 106 5.41 -9.91 -12.67
N ASN A 107 5.23 -9.06 -13.68
CA ASN A 107 6.33 -8.37 -14.32
C ASN A 107 6.61 -7.05 -13.63
N MET A 108 7.84 -6.83 -13.18
CA MET A 108 8.32 -5.56 -12.64
C MET A 108 9.24 -4.89 -13.65
N ASN A 109 8.90 -3.67 -14.08
CA ASN A 109 9.72 -2.86 -14.97
C ASN A 109 10.33 -1.67 -14.21
N ILE A 110 11.66 -1.54 -14.29
CA ILE A 110 12.41 -0.42 -13.68
C ILE A 110 13.33 0.16 -14.76
N GLY A 111 13.03 1.37 -15.23
CA GLY A 111 13.87 2.03 -16.23
C GLY A 111 14.05 1.24 -17.54
N GLY A 112 13.05 0.46 -17.95
CA GLY A 112 13.10 -0.40 -19.14
C GLY A 112 13.63 -1.81 -18.88
N THR A 113 14.26 -2.07 -17.72
CA THR A 113 14.68 -3.44 -17.33
C THR A 113 13.51 -4.18 -16.72
N GLN A 114 13.31 -5.42 -17.18
CA GLN A 114 12.20 -6.26 -16.73
C GLN A 114 12.71 -7.37 -15.78
N PHE A 115 11.93 -7.59 -14.72
CA PHE A 115 12.14 -8.64 -13.75
C PHE A 115 10.85 -9.44 -13.58
N GLU A 116 10.96 -10.73 -13.34
CA GLU A 116 9.83 -11.62 -13.12
C GLU A 116 9.74 -11.99 -11.64
N LEU A 117 8.53 -11.87 -11.06
CA LEU A 117 8.22 -12.32 -9.71
C LEU A 117 7.22 -13.46 -9.79
N PHE A 118 7.50 -14.55 -9.07
CA PHE A 118 6.61 -15.70 -8.93
C PHE A 118 5.50 -15.39 -7.93
N THR A 119 4.31 -15.93 -8.18
CA THR A 119 3.12 -15.63 -7.37
C THR A 119 2.65 -16.82 -6.56
N GLU A 120 2.23 -16.54 -5.32
CA GLU A 120 1.48 -17.47 -4.48
C GLU A 120 0.44 -16.69 -3.66
N GLY A 121 -0.84 -17.04 -3.82
CA GLY A 121 -1.94 -16.29 -3.20
C GLY A 121 -1.94 -14.84 -3.69
N GLU A 122 -1.84 -13.89 -2.76
CA GLU A 122 -1.80 -12.45 -3.04
C GLU A 122 -0.37 -11.87 -3.13
N TRP A 123 0.65 -12.72 -2.98
CA TRP A 123 2.04 -12.32 -2.87
C TRP A 123 2.85 -12.68 -4.11
N ALA A 124 3.87 -11.88 -4.38
CA ALA A 124 4.84 -12.12 -5.44
C ALA A 124 6.25 -11.76 -4.99
N TRP A 125 7.26 -12.58 -5.37
CA TRP A 125 8.67 -12.38 -5.06
C TRP A 125 9.59 -12.99 -6.13
N PRO A 126 10.85 -12.56 -6.20
CA PRO A 126 11.84 -13.14 -7.13
C PRO A 126 12.16 -14.60 -6.80
N ALA A 127 12.68 -15.32 -7.79
CA ALA A 127 13.01 -16.75 -7.65
C ALA A 127 14.19 -17.03 -6.71
N SER A 128 15.07 -16.03 -6.50
CA SER A 128 16.32 -16.22 -5.75
C SER A 128 16.81 -14.92 -5.12
N SER A 129 17.66 -15.04 -4.08
CA SER A 129 18.36 -13.91 -3.47
C SER A 129 19.27 -13.15 -4.46
N SER A 130 19.78 -13.84 -5.49
CA SER A 130 20.53 -13.19 -6.58
C SER A 130 19.63 -12.25 -7.40
N ASP A 131 18.37 -12.64 -7.62
CA ASP A 131 17.41 -11.82 -8.34
C ASP A 131 16.89 -10.68 -7.47
N ASP A 132 16.69 -10.90 -6.15
CA ASP A 132 16.47 -9.82 -5.17
C ASP A 132 17.55 -8.74 -5.28
N SER A 133 18.82 -9.16 -5.26
CA SER A 133 19.96 -8.23 -5.33
C SER A 133 19.97 -7.41 -6.62
N LYS A 134 19.61 -8.00 -7.77
CA LYS A 134 19.52 -7.30 -9.05
C LYS A 134 18.37 -6.28 -9.04
N ILE A 135 17.21 -6.65 -8.49
CA ILE A 135 16.05 -5.77 -8.38
C ILE A 135 16.37 -4.61 -7.43
N ILE A 136 16.94 -4.88 -6.25
CA ILE A 136 17.36 -3.85 -5.30
C ILE A 136 18.33 -2.86 -5.94
N ALA A 137 19.32 -3.37 -6.69
CA ALA A 137 20.28 -2.53 -7.41
C ALA A 137 19.60 -1.67 -8.48
N ALA A 138 18.58 -2.17 -9.16
CA ALA A 138 17.77 -1.41 -10.13
C ALA A 138 16.90 -0.37 -9.43
N MET A 139 16.23 -0.73 -8.32
CA MET A 139 15.40 0.18 -7.52
C MET A 139 16.21 1.35 -6.94
N LYS A 140 17.44 1.10 -6.49
CA LYS A 140 18.34 2.18 -5.98
C LYS A 140 18.68 3.22 -7.05
N ARG A 141 18.67 2.86 -8.32
CA ARG A 141 19.03 3.75 -9.45
C ARG A 141 17.81 4.26 -10.24
N GLY A 142 16.67 3.60 -10.08
CA GLY A 142 15.45 3.93 -10.80
C GLY A 142 14.69 5.10 -10.19
N ALA A 143 13.80 5.68 -10.98
CA ALA A 143 12.85 6.70 -10.51
C ALA A 143 11.49 6.09 -10.14
N THR A 144 11.06 5.08 -10.92
CA THR A 144 9.78 4.36 -10.74
C THR A 144 9.95 2.86 -10.96
N ALA A 145 9.12 2.08 -10.28
CA ALA A 145 8.91 0.66 -10.55
C ALA A 145 7.46 0.46 -10.97
N VAL A 146 7.23 -0.21 -12.11
CA VAL A 146 5.89 -0.53 -12.62
C VAL A 146 5.69 -2.04 -12.54
N LEU A 147 4.68 -2.46 -11.78
CA LEU A 147 4.34 -3.87 -11.60
C LEU A 147 3.04 -4.20 -12.33
N THR A 148 3.09 -5.22 -13.18
CA THR A 148 1.94 -5.70 -13.95
C THR A 148 1.64 -7.14 -13.56
N GLY A 149 0.43 -7.37 -13.07
CA GLY A 149 -0.04 -8.68 -12.63
C GLY A 149 -1.41 -9.02 -13.20
N ARG A 150 -1.86 -10.25 -12.97
CA ARG A 150 -3.18 -10.74 -13.40
C ARG A 150 -3.88 -11.45 -12.24
N SER A 151 -5.11 -11.03 -11.95
CA SER A 151 -5.93 -11.68 -10.93
C SER A 151 -6.54 -13.01 -11.41
N GLY A 152 -6.90 -13.88 -10.48
CA GLY A 152 -7.65 -15.11 -10.78
C GLY A 152 -8.99 -14.87 -11.49
N ARG A 153 -9.53 -13.64 -11.44
CA ARG A 153 -10.74 -13.22 -12.17
C ARG A 153 -10.46 -12.67 -13.57
N GLY A 154 -9.18 -12.68 -14.00
CA GLY A 154 -8.76 -12.23 -15.33
C GLY A 154 -8.57 -10.71 -15.47
N THR A 155 -8.64 -9.95 -14.37
CA THR A 155 -8.29 -8.52 -14.39
C THR A 155 -6.77 -8.38 -14.47
N GLN A 156 -6.28 -7.58 -15.39
CA GLN A 156 -4.88 -7.16 -15.45
C GLN A 156 -4.72 -5.88 -14.64
N THR A 157 -3.70 -5.81 -13.80
CA THR A 157 -3.38 -4.66 -12.98
C THR A 157 -2.03 -4.08 -13.37
N ARG A 158 -1.90 -2.77 -13.29
CA ARG A 158 -0.66 -2.03 -13.44
C ARG A 158 -0.56 -1.07 -12.28
N ASP A 159 0.46 -1.25 -11.45
CA ASP A 159 0.71 -0.47 -10.25
C ASP A 159 2.07 0.20 -10.37
N GLU A 160 2.10 1.53 -10.23
CA GLU A 160 3.32 2.32 -10.31
C GLU A 160 3.74 2.81 -8.94
N PHE A 161 5.01 2.62 -8.60
CA PHE A 161 5.62 3.01 -7.34
C PHE A 161 6.73 4.02 -7.57
N SER A 162 6.75 5.09 -6.76
CA SER A 162 7.88 6.00 -6.72
C SER A 162 9.05 5.35 -5.99
N LEU A 163 10.25 5.41 -6.56
CA LEU A 163 11.49 4.96 -5.92
C LEU A 163 12.22 6.08 -5.17
N SER A 164 11.60 7.27 -5.09
CA SER A 164 12.14 8.40 -4.31
C SER A 164 12.17 8.06 -2.82
N GLY A 165 13.36 8.05 -2.24
CA GLY A 165 13.58 7.68 -0.84
C GLY A 165 13.86 6.20 -0.60
N TYR A 166 13.75 5.33 -1.62
CA TYR A 166 13.98 3.88 -1.48
C TYR A 166 15.35 3.56 -0.88
N THR A 167 16.43 4.11 -1.44
CA THR A 167 17.80 3.84 -0.94
C THR A 167 17.93 4.18 0.54
N ALA A 168 17.45 5.36 0.96
CA ALA A 168 17.53 5.80 2.35
C ALA A 168 16.64 4.95 3.29
N ALA A 169 15.47 4.48 2.80
CA ALA A 169 14.61 3.59 3.56
C ALA A 169 15.22 2.19 3.72
N LEU A 170 15.80 1.67 2.65
CA LEU A 170 16.47 0.38 2.65
C LEU A 170 17.68 0.36 3.62
N GLU A 171 18.54 1.37 3.57
CA GLU A 171 19.69 1.51 4.46
C GLU A 171 19.27 1.64 5.93
N GLU A 172 18.19 2.34 6.21
CA GLU A 172 17.62 2.44 7.56
C GLU A 172 17.11 1.08 8.05
N ALA A 173 16.35 0.34 7.22
CA ALA A 173 15.85 -0.99 7.55
C ALA A 173 17.02 -1.98 7.79
N GLU A 174 17.98 -2.00 6.89
CA GLU A 174 19.18 -2.84 6.99
C GLU A 174 19.95 -2.57 8.29
N LYS A 175 20.22 -1.29 8.61
CA LYS A 175 20.92 -0.88 9.83
C LYS A 175 20.24 -1.34 11.11
N ARG A 176 18.90 -1.39 11.12
CA ARG A 176 18.11 -1.80 12.28
C ARG A 176 18.08 -3.31 12.49
N CYS A 177 18.27 -4.07 11.44
CA CYS A 177 18.23 -5.53 11.44
C CYS A 177 19.60 -6.21 11.37
N LYS A 178 20.68 -5.45 11.35
CA LYS A 178 22.09 -5.93 11.47
C LYS A 178 22.60 -5.93 12.89
#